data_6012b5123fc4c0613ebbbec6cf956987
#
_entry.id   6012b5123fc4c0613ebbbec6cf956987
#
_cell.length_a   1.000
_cell.length_b   1.000
_cell.length_c   1.000
_cell.angle_alpha   90.00
_cell.angle_beta   90.00
_cell.angle_gamma   90.00
#
_symmetry.space_group_name_H-M   'P 1'
#
loop_
_entity.id
_entity.type
_entity.pdbx_description
1 polymer ?
#
loop_
_entity_poly.entity_id
_entity_poly.type
_entity_poly.pdbx_seq_one_letter_code
_entity_poly.pdbx_strand_id
1 'polypeptide(L)'
;MFEIKNMLMTLAAAAIFCGCAAPQVQVQQRRRPVVPPPPPVTAVKIAEKITPDGKLDEKVWQKAPVYELKLVDSYRYYPPMEYARIRKDPYESARFRMVYDENYLYLGVEVDDSDVVCFEKKDQGDFYRNSDLLELFLWPEELSCYWELYATPSGLKTSIFYPAGGLSMIQYRDRSPLMPGFKVFSTVQGTLNNHSDTDKGWTTEMCVPLKVLAARGVPFKPGTKWRVLVGRYNFSKNLWKMQNSWFPVLPAFNFHYRSYYSPLEFK
;
A
#
# COMPACT_ATOMS: atom_id res chain seq x y z
N MET A 1 -19.65 73.62 60.44
CA MET A 1 -19.70 73.94 59.02
C MET A 1 -18.25 74.16 58.57
N PHE A 2 -17.62 73.00 58.14
CA PHE A 2 -16.23 72.96 57.72
C PHE A 2 -16.15 72.28 56.34
N GLU A 3 -15.71 73.05 55.36
CA GLU A 3 -15.38 72.54 54.01
C GLU A 3 -14.09 71.79 54.04
N ILE A 4 -14.09 70.59 53.49
CA ILE A 4 -12.87 69.82 53.21
C ILE A 4 -12.61 69.88 51.73
N LYS A 5 -11.53 70.55 51.35
CA LYS A 5 -11.00 70.64 49.99
C LYS A 5 -10.31 69.29 49.65
N ASN A 6 -10.76 68.66 48.60
CA ASN A 6 -10.12 67.50 48.00
C ASN A 6 -8.83 67.89 47.25
N MET A 7 -7.71 67.30 47.63
CA MET A 7 -6.44 67.43 46.93
C MET A 7 -6.19 66.08 46.21
N LEU A 8 -6.42 66.05 44.91
CA LEU A 8 -6.09 64.91 44.03
C LEU A 8 -4.60 64.95 43.75
N MET A 9 -3.89 63.94 44.26
CA MET A 9 -2.51 63.65 43.88
C MET A 9 -2.55 62.68 42.69
N THR A 10 -2.12 63.13 41.53
CA THR A 10 -1.92 62.29 40.33
C THR A 10 -0.54 61.64 40.42
N LEU A 11 -0.49 60.35 40.68
CA LEU A 11 0.70 59.52 40.52
C LEU A 11 0.79 59.06 39.05
N ALA A 12 1.76 59.60 38.31
CA ALA A 12 2.12 59.09 37.01
C ALA A 12 3.02 57.84 37.18
N ALA A 13 2.52 56.69 36.93
CA ALA A 13 3.31 55.45 36.88
C ALA A 13 3.89 55.32 35.45
N ALA A 14 5.19 55.49 35.29
CA ALA A 14 5.90 55.20 34.06
C ALA A 14 6.11 53.67 33.97
N ALA A 15 5.33 53.00 33.11
CA ALA A 15 5.54 51.57 32.80
C ALA A 15 6.65 51.47 31.74
N ILE A 16 7.81 51.01 32.18
CA ILE A 16 8.91 50.65 31.29
C ILE A 16 8.55 49.27 30.67
N PHE A 17 8.04 49.30 29.43
CA PHE A 17 7.88 48.07 28.63
C PHE A 17 9.27 47.62 28.12
N CYS A 18 9.89 46.70 28.84
CA CYS A 18 11.05 45.96 28.34
C CYS A 18 10.54 44.98 27.31
N GLY A 19 10.51 45.36 26.01
CA GLY A 19 10.12 44.49 24.91
C GLY A 19 11.16 43.45 24.62
N CYS A 20 11.10 42.29 25.33
CA CYS A 20 11.78 41.10 24.87
C CYS A 20 11.03 40.60 23.62
N ALA A 21 11.49 40.96 22.44
CA ALA A 21 11.08 40.33 21.21
C ALA A 21 11.51 38.85 21.26
N ALA A 22 10.57 37.94 21.49
CA ALA A 22 10.84 36.54 21.34
C ALA A 22 11.29 36.26 19.89
N PRO A 23 12.37 35.45 19.69
CA PRO A 23 12.79 35.12 18.33
C PRO A 23 11.64 34.42 17.61
N GLN A 24 11.17 35.04 16.54
CA GLN A 24 10.20 34.38 15.66
C GLN A 24 10.92 33.20 15.00
N VAL A 25 10.67 32.01 15.52
CA VAL A 25 11.06 30.76 14.85
C VAL A 25 10.23 30.70 13.56
N GLN A 26 10.86 31.09 12.45
CA GLN A 26 10.29 30.82 11.14
C GLN A 26 10.19 29.33 10.96
N VAL A 27 9.02 28.75 11.23
CA VAL A 27 8.71 27.40 10.84
C VAL A 27 8.70 27.39 9.31
N GLN A 28 9.82 27.01 8.72
CA GLN A 28 9.86 26.72 7.28
C GLN A 28 8.81 25.65 7.03
N GLN A 29 7.67 26.06 6.49
CA GLN A 29 6.68 25.11 5.95
C GLN A 29 7.40 24.33 4.86
N ARG A 30 7.86 23.12 5.20
CA ARG A 30 8.37 22.17 4.20
C ARG A 30 7.24 21.98 3.19
N ARG A 31 7.42 22.54 1.99
CA ARG A 31 6.51 22.31 0.88
C ARG A 31 6.37 20.80 0.74
N ARG A 32 5.15 20.30 0.84
CA ARG A 32 4.88 18.88 0.56
C ARG A 32 5.41 18.61 -0.85
N PRO A 33 6.19 17.54 -1.07
CA PRO A 33 6.64 17.21 -2.41
C PRO A 33 5.41 17.08 -3.31
N VAL A 34 5.44 17.74 -4.44
CA VAL A 34 4.41 17.58 -5.47
C VAL A 34 4.60 16.17 -6.03
N VAL A 35 3.75 15.25 -5.63
CA VAL A 35 3.73 13.91 -6.19
C VAL A 35 2.98 13.99 -7.53
N PRO A 36 3.59 13.59 -8.64
CA PRO A 36 2.90 13.57 -9.92
C PRO A 36 1.67 12.66 -9.83
N PRO A 37 0.64 12.90 -10.65
CA PRO A 37 -0.51 12.01 -10.70
C PRO A 37 -0.03 10.58 -11.02
N PRO A 38 -0.59 9.56 -10.35
CA PRO A 38 -0.17 8.18 -10.56
C PRO A 38 -0.48 7.75 -12.00
N PRO A 39 0.45 7.03 -12.67
CA PRO A 39 0.21 6.50 -14.00
C PRO A 39 -0.91 5.45 -13.96
N PRO A 40 -1.72 5.31 -15.02
CA PRO A 40 -2.77 4.31 -15.06
C PRO A 40 -2.22 2.88 -15.11
N VAL A 41 -2.98 1.94 -14.57
CA VAL A 41 -2.78 0.51 -14.74
C VAL A 41 -3.85 0.00 -15.69
N THR A 42 -3.47 -0.80 -16.68
CA THR A 42 -4.39 -1.44 -17.63
C THR A 42 -4.69 -2.87 -17.19
N ALA A 43 -5.98 -3.21 -17.04
CA ALA A 43 -6.45 -4.58 -17.02
C ALA A 43 -6.93 -4.95 -18.43
N VAL A 44 -6.34 -5.99 -19.02
CA VAL A 44 -6.67 -6.42 -20.39
C VAL A 44 -7.75 -7.49 -20.35
N LYS A 45 -8.82 -7.32 -21.13
CA LYS A 45 -9.85 -8.34 -21.27
C LYS A 45 -9.32 -9.54 -22.03
N ILE A 46 -9.57 -10.72 -21.51
CA ILE A 46 -9.19 -12.00 -22.14
C ILE A 46 -10.42 -12.85 -22.45
N ALA A 47 -10.35 -13.57 -23.55
CA ALA A 47 -11.30 -14.59 -23.92
C ALA A 47 -10.81 -16.00 -23.58
N GLU A 48 -9.50 -16.17 -23.55
CA GLU A 48 -8.84 -17.42 -23.21
C GLU A 48 -8.97 -17.70 -21.71
N LYS A 49 -9.18 -18.95 -21.38
CA LYS A 49 -9.27 -19.39 -20.00
C LYS A 49 -7.88 -19.44 -19.36
N ILE A 50 -7.71 -18.85 -18.19
CA ILE A 50 -6.58 -19.09 -17.30
C ILE A 50 -6.88 -20.33 -16.45
N THR A 51 -5.86 -21.15 -16.24
CA THR A 51 -5.89 -22.25 -15.26
C THR A 51 -4.87 -21.91 -14.16
N PRO A 52 -5.27 -21.14 -13.15
CA PRO A 52 -4.32 -20.62 -12.17
C PRO A 52 -3.60 -21.74 -11.44
N ASP A 53 -2.28 -21.76 -11.50
CA ASP A 53 -1.41 -22.74 -10.83
C ASP A 53 -0.21 -22.06 -10.12
N GLY A 54 -0.17 -20.74 -10.14
CA GLY A 54 0.90 -19.93 -9.58
C GLY A 54 2.06 -19.69 -10.52
N LYS A 55 1.90 -20.02 -11.82
CA LYS A 55 2.85 -19.69 -12.89
C LYS A 55 2.20 -18.69 -13.84
N LEU A 56 3.01 -17.88 -14.49
CA LEU A 56 2.53 -16.89 -15.46
C LEU A 56 2.96 -17.31 -16.89
N ASP A 57 2.78 -18.58 -17.22
CA ASP A 57 3.23 -19.17 -18.48
C ASP A 57 2.15 -19.16 -19.58
N GLU A 58 0.88 -18.85 -19.25
CA GLU A 58 -0.13 -18.70 -20.27
C GLU A 58 0.11 -17.46 -21.14
N LYS A 59 -0.16 -17.61 -22.43
CA LYS A 59 0.03 -16.53 -23.42
C LYS A 59 -0.76 -15.26 -23.13
N VAL A 60 -1.81 -15.35 -22.36
CA VAL A 60 -2.65 -14.19 -22.00
C VAL A 60 -1.88 -13.15 -21.19
N TRP A 61 -0.95 -13.59 -20.35
CA TRP A 61 -0.11 -12.68 -19.56
C TRP A 61 0.78 -11.79 -20.42
N GLN A 62 1.19 -12.27 -21.59
CA GLN A 62 2.03 -11.49 -22.53
C GLN A 62 1.25 -10.34 -23.20
N LYS A 63 -0.08 -10.36 -23.18
CA LYS A 63 -0.94 -9.30 -23.72
C LYS A 63 -1.05 -8.09 -22.80
N ALA A 64 -0.79 -8.26 -21.52
CA ALA A 64 -0.93 -7.20 -20.52
C ALA A 64 0.38 -6.44 -20.30
N PRO A 65 0.32 -5.12 -20.11
CA PRO A 65 1.48 -4.33 -19.74
C PRO A 65 2.10 -4.81 -18.44
N VAL A 66 3.44 -4.67 -18.35
CA VAL A 66 4.22 -4.96 -17.14
C VAL A 66 4.37 -3.69 -16.32
N TYR A 67 4.08 -3.79 -15.04
CA TYR A 67 4.30 -2.72 -14.07
C TYR A 67 5.30 -3.18 -13.02
N GLU A 68 6.28 -2.35 -12.73
CA GLU A 68 7.33 -2.63 -11.75
C GLU A 68 7.02 -1.94 -10.42
N LEU A 69 7.08 -2.68 -9.32
CA LEU A 69 7.05 -2.08 -7.99
C LEU A 69 8.34 -1.29 -7.77
N LYS A 70 8.26 -0.19 -7.07
CA LYS A 70 9.40 0.65 -6.74
C LYS A 70 9.65 0.60 -5.25
N LEU A 71 10.91 0.45 -4.88
CA LEU A 71 11.35 0.51 -3.50
C LEU A 71 10.92 1.86 -2.91
N VAL A 72 10.35 1.78 -1.74
CA VAL A 72 9.84 2.98 -1.07
C VAL A 72 10.96 3.72 -0.37
N ASP A 73 11.05 5.01 -0.62
CA ASP A 73 11.92 5.90 0.15
C ASP A 73 11.31 6.30 1.52
N SER A 74 10.49 5.42 2.10
CA SER A 74 9.93 5.60 3.44
C SER A 74 11.00 5.57 4.53
N TYR A 75 12.10 4.98 4.22
CA TYR A 75 13.26 4.89 5.10
C TYR A 75 13.89 6.24 5.46
N ARG A 76 13.60 7.31 4.74
CA ARG A 76 14.00 8.69 5.10
C ARG A 76 13.48 9.15 6.48
N TYR A 77 12.48 8.43 7.04
CA TYR A 77 12.00 8.67 8.39
C TYR A 77 12.79 7.91 9.47
N TYR A 78 13.68 7.01 9.08
CA TYR A 78 14.59 6.35 10.00
C TYR A 78 15.77 7.27 10.37
N PRO A 79 16.42 7.01 11.51
CA PRO A 79 17.66 7.70 11.83
C PRO A 79 18.68 7.61 10.68
N PRO A 80 19.49 8.65 10.42
CA PRO A 80 20.36 8.69 9.24
C PRO A 80 21.29 7.49 9.08
N MET A 81 21.79 6.93 10.20
CA MET A 81 22.64 5.73 10.16
C MET A 81 21.90 4.48 9.71
N GLU A 82 20.66 4.28 10.16
CA GLU A 82 19.81 3.18 9.73
C GLU A 82 19.43 3.33 8.27
N TYR A 83 19.03 4.52 7.86
CA TYR A 83 18.74 4.84 6.47
C TYR A 83 19.90 4.52 5.53
N ALA A 84 21.12 4.95 5.89
CA ALA A 84 22.31 4.66 5.11
C ALA A 84 22.63 3.16 5.01
N ARG A 85 22.23 2.37 6.01
CA ARG A 85 22.41 0.91 6.01
C ARG A 85 21.39 0.21 5.14
N ILE A 86 20.10 0.57 5.24
CA ILE A 86 19.02 0.03 4.42
C ILE A 86 19.29 0.27 2.92
N ARG A 87 19.82 1.42 2.54
CA ARG A 87 20.16 1.73 1.15
C ARG A 87 21.30 0.90 0.56
N LYS A 88 22.02 0.15 1.38
CA LYS A 88 23.06 -0.78 0.90
C LYS A 88 22.52 -2.17 0.60
N ASP A 89 21.33 -2.48 1.11
CA ASP A 89 20.68 -3.76 0.82
C ASP A 89 20.33 -3.83 -0.67
N PRO A 90 20.49 -4.98 -1.32
CA PRO A 90 20.06 -5.18 -2.69
C PRO A 90 18.54 -4.96 -2.78
N TYR A 91 18.10 -4.33 -3.86
CA TYR A 91 16.67 -4.28 -4.16
C TYR A 91 16.27 -5.53 -4.91
N GLU A 92 15.39 -6.31 -4.32
CA GLU A 92 14.77 -7.47 -4.93
C GLU A 92 13.46 -7.04 -5.59
N SER A 93 13.42 -7.11 -6.91
CA SER A 93 12.35 -6.51 -7.69
C SER A 93 11.05 -7.32 -7.66
N ALA A 94 9.95 -6.66 -7.97
CA ALA A 94 8.69 -7.32 -8.27
C ALA A 94 7.98 -6.62 -9.42
N ARG A 95 7.30 -7.39 -10.26
CA ARG A 95 6.57 -6.90 -11.42
C ARG A 95 5.24 -7.59 -11.55
N PHE A 96 4.22 -6.87 -12.00
CA PHE A 96 2.87 -7.41 -12.10
C PHE A 96 2.22 -7.08 -13.44
N ARG A 97 1.19 -7.85 -13.74
CA ARG A 97 0.26 -7.67 -14.86
C ARG A 97 -1.16 -7.90 -14.38
N MET A 98 -2.11 -7.29 -15.08
CA MET A 98 -3.53 -7.49 -14.78
C MET A 98 -4.29 -7.85 -16.05
N VAL A 99 -5.08 -8.92 -15.95
CA VAL A 99 -6.04 -9.32 -16.98
C VAL A 99 -7.38 -9.63 -16.32
N TYR A 100 -8.46 -9.63 -17.09
CA TYR A 100 -9.80 -9.99 -16.57
C TYR A 100 -10.64 -10.70 -17.61
N ASP A 101 -11.53 -11.57 -17.13
CA ASP A 101 -12.58 -12.19 -17.91
C ASP A 101 -13.97 -11.79 -17.38
N GLU A 102 -15.00 -12.55 -17.69
CA GLU A 102 -16.38 -12.29 -17.22
C GLU A 102 -16.55 -12.59 -15.71
N ASN A 103 -15.65 -13.34 -15.09
CA ASN A 103 -15.79 -13.84 -13.74
C ASN A 103 -14.78 -13.27 -12.76
N TYR A 104 -13.54 -13.05 -13.23
CA TYR A 104 -12.42 -12.71 -12.37
C TYR A 104 -11.56 -11.56 -12.92
N LEU A 105 -11.06 -10.74 -12.01
CA LEU A 105 -9.84 -10.00 -12.21
C LEU A 105 -8.69 -10.90 -11.77
N TYR A 106 -7.68 -11.02 -12.63
CA TYR A 106 -6.45 -11.75 -12.32
C TYR A 106 -5.29 -10.76 -12.16
N LEU A 107 -4.57 -10.89 -11.07
CA LEU A 107 -3.30 -10.22 -10.86
C LEU A 107 -2.21 -11.29 -10.88
N GLY A 108 -1.33 -11.24 -11.86
CA GLY A 108 -0.14 -12.07 -11.94
C GLY A 108 1.09 -11.29 -11.50
N VAL A 109 1.87 -11.83 -10.58
CA VAL A 109 3.07 -11.17 -10.03
C VAL A 109 4.26 -12.11 -10.07
N GLU A 110 5.38 -11.59 -10.57
CA GLU A 110 6.70 -12.22 -10.52
C GLU A 110 7.56 -11.44 -9.53
N VAL A 111 8.23 -12.16 -8.64
CA VAL A 111 8.97 -11.61 -7.50
C VAL A 111 10.37 -12.20 -7.48
N ASP A 112 11.39 -11.35 -7.54
CA ASP A 112 12.76 -11.72 -7.23
C ASP A 112 12.92 -11.70 -5.71
N ASP A 113 13.44 -12.78 -5.13
CA ASP A 113 13.54 -12.96 -3.69
C ASP A 113 14.59 -14.01 -3.36
N SER A 114 15.59 -13.66 -2.62
CA SER A 114 16.72 -14.55 -2.31
C SER A 114 16.53 -15.41 -1.06
N ASP A 115 15.42 -15.24 -0.33
CA ASP A 115 15.12 -15.94 0.92
C ASP A 115 13.62 -15.92 1.20
N VAL A 116 12.87 -16.71 0.45
CA VAL A 116 11.41 -16.73 0.45
C VAL A 116 10.85 -17.27 1.76
N VAL A 117 10.07 -16.46 2.47
CA VAL A 117 9.54 -16.81 3.78
C VAL A 117 8.03 -16.65 3.90
N CYS A 118 7.39 -17.61 4.58
CA CYS A 118 5.99 -17.52 4.99
C CYS A 118 5.77 -18.41 6.22
N PHE A 119 5.64 -17.81 7.39
CA PHE A 119 5.54 -18.55 8.65
C PHE A 119 4.10 -18.83 9.09
N GLU A 120 3.13 -18.15 8.52
CA GLU A 120 1.72 -18.40 8.79
C GLU A 120 1.26 -19.75 8.23
N LYS A 121 0.18 -20.31 8.84
CA LYS A 121 -0.32 -21.64 8.54
C LYS A 121 -1.77 -21.69 8.04
N LYS A 122 -2.45 -20.54 8.01
CA LYS A 122 -3.86 -20.46 7.65
C LYS A 122 -4.19 -19.13 6.98
N ASP A 123 -5.26 -19.14 6.20
CA ASP A 123 -5.86 -17.92 5.62
C ASP A 123 -6.28 -16.91 6.70
N GLN A 124 -6.47 -15.67 6.30
CA GLN A 124 -6.87 -14.53 7.13
C GLN A 124 -5.82 -14.14 8.19
N GLY A 125 -4.54 -14.47 7.95
CA GLY A 125 -3.40 -14.10 8.80
C GLY A 125 -2.98 -12.63 8.66
N ASP A 126 -2.18 -12.15 9.62
CA ASP A 126 -1.50 -10.85 9.60
C ASP A 126 -0.10 -11.00 8.97
N PHE A 127 -0.03 -11.50 7.74
CA PHE A 127 1.21 -11.89 7.04
C PHE A 127 2.27 -10.77 7.03
N TYR A 128 1.86 -9.50 6.99
CA TYR A 128 2.75 -8.33 7.00
C TYR A 128 3.69 -8.24 8.21
N ARG A 129 3.53 -9.13 9.20
CA ARG A 129 4.35 -9.15 10.41
C ARG A 129 5.65 -9.94 10.25
N ASN A 130 5.65 -10.97 9.42
CA ASN A 130 6.75 -11.95 9.39
C ASN A 130 6.82 -12.81 8.12
N SER A 131 6.10 -12.46 7.08
CA SER A 131 6.04 -13.27 5.84
C SER A 131 6.13 -12.37 4.62
N ASP A 132 6.72 -12.90 3.55
CA ASP A 132 6.61 -12.26 2.25
C ASP A 132 5.16 -12.17 1.83
N LEU A 133 4.81 -11.03 1.28
CA LEU A 133 3.43 -10.67 1.07
C LEU A 133 3.28 -9.76 -0.14
N LEU A 134 2.29 -10.07 -0.95
CA LEU A 134 1.75 -9.13 -1.94
C LEU A 134 0.38 -8.66 -1.48
N GLU A 135 0.14 -7.37 -1.61
CA GLU A 135 -1.11 -6.71 -1.29
C GLU A 135 -1.69 -6.06 -2.54
N LEU A 136 -2.96 -6.36 -2.80
CA LEU A 136 -3.75 -5.73 -3.85
C LEU A 136 -4.85 -4.90 -3.19
N PHE A 137 -4.83 -3.59 -3.43
CA PHE A 137 -5.90 -2.69 -3.02
C PHE A 137 -6.76 -2.34 -4.22
N LEU A 138 -8.07 -2.45 -4.07
CA LEU A 138 -9.07 -2.11 -5.09
C LEU A 138 -10.09 -1.13 -4.52
N TRP A 139 -10.22 0.01 -5.18
CA TRP A 139 -11.13 1.07 -4.77
C TRP A 139 -12.01 1.54 -5.94
N PRO A 140 -13.35 1.36 -5.86
CA PRO A 140 -14.28 2.03 -6.77
C PRO A 140 -14.40 3.51 -6.37
N GLU A 141 -14.05 4.43 -7.27
CA GLU A 141 -13.98 5.88 -6.93
C GLU A 141 -15.30 6.46 -6.44
N GLU A 142 -16.41 5.90 -6.86
CA GLU A 142 -17.76 6.35 -6.53
C GLU A 142 -18.19 5.99 -5.09
N LEU A 143 -17.42 5.11 -4.42
CA LEU A 143 -17.73 4.64 -3.08
C LEU A 143 -16.63 5.01 -2.08
N SER A 144 -17.01 5.07 -0.82
CA SER A 144 -16.03 5.25 0.26
C SER A 144 -15.30 3.96 0.63
N CYS A 145 -15.88 2.81 0.33
CA CYS A 145 -15.33 1.49 0.67
C CYS A 145 -14.25 1.04 -0.30
N TYR A 146 -13.40 0.12 0.15
CA TYR A 146 -12.35 -0.52 -0.66
C TYR A 146 -11.96 -1.88 -0.09
N TRP A 147 -11.19 -2.65 -0.86
CA TRP A 147 -10.69 -3.96 -0.48
C TRP A 147 -9.17 -3.94 -0.40
N GLU A 148 -8.65 -4.74 0.51
CA GLU A 148 -7.26 -5.10 0.65
C GLU A 148 -7.16 -6.62 0.64
N LEU A 149 -6.41 -7.16 -0.32
CA LEU A 149 -6.32 -8.58 -0.62
C LEU A 149 -4.86 -9.01 -0.58
N TYR A 150 -4.58 -10.12 0.10
CA TYR A 150 -3.23 -10.63 0.31
C TYR A 150 -2.98 -11.92 -0.45
N ALA A 151 -1.74 -12.06 -0.93
CA ALA A 151 -1.18 -13.30 -1.44
C ALA A 151 0.21 -13.55 -0.85
N THR A 152 0.48 -14.78 -0.45
CA THR A 152 1.78 -15.21 0.10
C THR A 152 2.45 -16.24 -0.78
N PRO A 153 3.76 -16.49 -0.64
CA PRO A 153 4.46 -17.54 -1.39
C PRO A 153 3.91 -18.94 -1.15
N SER A 154 3.28 -19.19 0.01
CA SER A 154 2.63 -20.47 0.33
C SER A 154 1.21 -20.62 -0.20
N GLY A 155 0.69 -19.63 -0.96
CA GLY A 155 -0.68 -19.63 -1.46
C GLY A 155 -1.75 -19.27 -0.43
N LEU A 156 -1.35 -18.88 0.78
CA LEU A 156 -2.28 -18.35 1.78
C LEU A 156 -2.73 -16.94 1.40
N LYS A 157 -3.92 -16.59 1.85
CA LYS A 157 -4.58 -15.35 1.47
C LYS A 157 -5.34 -14.70 2.62
N THR A 158 -5.50 -13.40 2.51
CA THR A 158 -6.38 -12.61 3.38
C THR A 158 -7.23 -11.70 2.51
N SER A 159 -8.46 -11.46 2.89
CA SER A 159 -9.29 -10.41 2.32
C SER A 159 -9.84 -9.53 3.43
N ILE A 160 -9.71 -8.24 3.26
CA ILE A 160 -10.17 -7.23 4.20
C ILE A 160 -11.05 -6.26 3.45
N PHE A 161 -12.23 -5.99 4.00
CA PHE A 161 -13.13 -4.97 3.51
C PHE A 161 -13.08 -3.76 4.44
N TYR A 162 -12.88 -2.59 3.85
CA TYR A 162 -12.93 -1.31 4.54
C TYR A 162 -14.19 -0.56 4.13
N PRO A 163 -15.11 -0.27 5.07
CA PRO A 163 -16.37 0.42 4.74
C PRO A 163 -16.16 1.89 4.35
N ALA A 164 -15.06 2.49 4.79
CA ALA A 164 -14.71 3.87 4.45
C ALA A 164 -13.19 4.08 4.46
N GLY A 165 -12.74 5.19 3.85
CA GLY A 165 -11.33 5.56 3.82
C GLY A 165 -10.87 6.33 5.05
N GLY A 166 -9.53 6.38 5.20
CA GLY A 166 -8.84 7.10 6.27
C GLY A 166 -8.34 6.19 7.39
N LEU A 167 -7.24 6.60 8.02
CA LEU A 167 -6.59 5.81 9.09
C LEU A 167 -7.51 5.55 10.28
N SER A 168 -8.38 6.48 10.62
CA SER A 168 -9.36 6.32 11.71
C SER A 168 -10.38 5.22 11.43
N MET A 169 -10.55 4.80 10.19
CA MET A 169 -11.51 3.77 9.78
C MET A 169 -10.93 2.36 9.74
N ILE A 170 -9.61 2.21 9.93
CA ILE A 170 -8.93 0.89 9.91
C ILE A 170 -9.50 -0.04 10.98
N GLN A 171 -9.89 0.48 12.14
CA GLN A 171 -10.52 -0.29 13.22
C GLN A 171 -11.86 -0.90 12.83
N TYR A 172 -12.54 -0.37 11.82
CA TYR A 172 -13.85 -0.87 11.33
C TYR A 172 -13.71 -1.84 10.15
N ARG A 173 -12.48 -2.26 9.85
CA ARG A 173 -12.25 -3.25 8.79
C ARG A 173 -12.94 -4.57 9.10
N ASP A 174 -13.49 -5.17 8.06
CA ASP A 174 -14.10 -6.50 8.14
C ASP A 174 -13.17 -7.52 7.48
N ARG A 175 -12.73 -8.50 8.25
CA ARG A 175 -11.86 -9.59 7.82
C ARG A 175 -12.57 -10.95 7.74
N SER A 176 -13.77 -11.04 8.22
CA SER A 176 -14.51 -12.29 8.29
C SER A 176 -15.92 -12.13 7.70
N PRO A 177 -16.32 -13.05 6.83
CA PRO A 177 -15.56 -14.19 6.30
C PRO A 177 -14.57 -13.78 5.20
N LEU A 178 -13.66 -14.69 4.81
CA LEU A 178 -12.85 -14.55 3.60
C LEU A 178 -13.77 -14.25 2.40
N MET A 179 -13.33 -13.35 1.50
CA MET A 179 -14.07 -13.01 0.28
C MET A 179 -14.44 -14.28 -0.50
N PRO A 180 -15.76 -14.56 -0.68
CA PRO A 180 -16.19 -15.76 -1.37
C PRO A 180 -15.64 -15.86 -2.80
N GLY A 181 -14.97 -16.96 -3.12
CA GLY A 181 -14.39 -17.21 -4.45
C GLY A 181 -13.04 -16.54 -4.69
N PHE A 182 -12.48 -15.78 -3.76
CA PHE A 182 -11.10 -15.29 -3.83
C PHE A 182 -10.12 -16.45 -3.74
N LYS A 183 -9.20 -16.55 -4.71
CA LYS A 183 -8.21 -17.63 -4.80
C LYS A 183 -6.82 -17.04 -4.99
N VAL A 184 -5.82 -17.75 -4.47
CA VAL A 184 -4.41 -17.45 -4.63
C VAL A 184 -3.69 -18.75 -4.95
N PHE A 185 -2.83 -18.69 -5.96
CA PHE A 185 -1.94 -19.79 -6.35
C PHE A 185 -0.54 -19.23 -6.44
N SER A 186 0.41 -19.89 -5.82
CA SER A 186 1.81 -19.43 -5.78
C SER A 186 2.78 -20.56 -6.03
N THR A 187 3.88 -20.25 -6.68
CA THR A 187 4.98 -21.19 -6.94
C THR A 187 6.30 -20.55 -6.51
N VAL A 188 7.04 -21.24 -5.63
CA VAL A 188 8.37 -20.82 -5.18
C VAL A 188 9.44 -21.42 -6.06
N GLN A 189 10.40 -20.61 -6.48
CA GLN A 189 11.61 -21.04 -7.21
C GLN A 189 12.78 -21.11 -6.22
N GLY A 190 12.76 -22.10 -5.35
CA GLY A 190 13.64 -22.26 -4.21
C GLY A 190 13.01 -23.12 -3.12
N THR A 191 13.32 -22.85 -1.87
CA THR A 191 12.86 -23.60 -0.71
C THR A 191 12.26 -22.70 0.36
N LEU A 192 10.94 -22.72 0.46
CA LEU A 192 10.20 -21.89 1.42
C LEU A 192 10.71 -22.07 2.87
N ASN A 193 10.99 -20.97 3.56
CA ASN A 193 11.46 -20.93 4.97
C ASN A 193 12.80 -21.64 5.21
N ASN A 194 13.66 -21.75 4.21
CA ASN A 194 14.98 -22.32 4.37
C ASN A 194 16.08 -21.24 4.24
N HIS A 195 16.50 -20.69 5.36
CA HIS A 195 17.54 -19.67 5.38
C HIS A 195 18.96 -20.18 5.06
N SER A 196 19.16 -21.47 4.76
CA SER A 196 20.49 -22.05 4.48
C SER A 196 20.84 -22.07 2.99
N ASP A 197 19.89 -21.89 2.10
CA ASP A 197 20.09 -21.77 0.65
C ASP A 197 19.84 -20.37 0.12
N THR A 198 19.75 -20.21 -1.18
CA THR A 198 19.41 -18.96 -1.85
C THR A 198 18.35 -19.23 -2.90
N ASP A 199 17.21 -18.60 -2.74
CA ASP A 199 16.10 -18.71 -3.64
C ASP A 199 16.28 -17.81 -4.86
N LYS A 200 15.45 -18.04 -5.89
CA LYS A 200 15.35 -17.14 -7.06
C LYS A 200 14.17 -16.20 -6.93
N GLY A 201 13.14 -16.61 -6.19
CA GLY A 201 11.92 -15.85 -5.99
C GLY A 201 10.67 -16.71 -6.04
N TRP A 202 9.55 -16.04 -6.34
CA TRP A 202 8.25 -16.71 -6.42
C TRP A 202 7.32 -16.00 -7.38
N THR A 203 6.32 -16.71 -7.83
CA THR A 203 5.24 -16.16 -8.66
C THR A 203 3.90 -16.42 -8.00
N THR A 204 2.92 -15.56 -8.26
CA THR A 204 1.56 -15.74 -7.74
C THR A 204 0.52 -15.24 -8.71
N GLU A 205 -0.63 -15.89 -8.68
CA GLU A 205 -1.87 -15.50 -9.34
C GLU A 205 -2.95 -15.28 -8.30
N MET A 206 -3.48 -14.06 -8.24
CA MET A 206 -4.65 -13.73 -7.44
C MET A 206 -5.87 -13.67 -8.34
N CYS A 207 -6.89 -14.48 -8.02
CA CYS A 207 -8.16 -14.50 -8.75
C CYS A 207 -9.24 -13.81 -7.91
N VAL A 208 -9.59 -12.57 -8.27
CA VAL A 208 -10.56 -11.74 -7.53
C VAL A 208 -11.93 -11.82 -8.21
N PRO A 209 -12.96 -12.35 -7.54
CA PRO A 209 -14.28 -12.57 -8.18
C PRO A 209 -15.01 -11.25 -8.44
N LEU A 210 -15.27 -10.92 -9.72
CA LEU A 210 -15.94 -9.68 -10.13
C LEU A 210 -17.33 -9.53 -9.54
N LYS A 211 -18.05 -10.66 -9.37
CA LYS A 211 -19.38 -10.66 -8.76
C LYS A 211 -19.37 -10.09 -7.33
N VAL A 212 -18.33 -10.39 -6.55
CA VAL A 212 -18.22 -9.90 -5.17
C VAL A 212 -17.86 -8.41 -5.15
N LEU A 213 -16.99 -7.97 -6.04
CA LEU A 213 -16.68 -6.54 -6.19
C LEU A 213 -17.95 -5.76 -6.60
N ALA A 214 -18.69 -6.26 -7.60
CA ALA A 214 -19.91 -5.63 -8.11
C ALA A 214 -21.06 -5.58 -7.10
N ALA A 215 -21.10 -6.50 -6.13
CA ALA A 215 -22.15 -6.55 -5.10
C ALA A 215 -22.25 -5.29 -4.23
N ARG A 216 -21.23 -4.42 -4.27
CA ARG A 216 -21.23 -3.11 -3.59
C ARG A 216 -21.83 -1.97 -4.44
N GLY A 217 -22.32 -2.25 -5.62
CA GLY A 217 -23.05 -1.30 -6.48
C GLY A 217 -22.26 -0.72 -7.65
N VAL A 218 -20.92 -0.94 -7.70
CA VAL A 218 -20.09 -0.52 -8.83
C VAL A 218 -19.54 -1.76 -9.55
N PRO A 219 -20.02 -2.07 -10.76
CA PRO A 219 -19.53 -3.22 -11.52
C PRO A 219 -18.07 -2.99 -11.96
N PHE A 220 -17.31 -4.07 -12.06
CA PHE A 220 -15.94 -4.05 -12.57
C PHE A 220 -15.98 -4.25 -14.09
N LYS A 221 -16.05 -3.16 -14.87
CA LYS A 221 -16.17 -3.20 -16.34
C LYS A 221 -15.79 -1.87 -16.98
N PRO A 222 -15.56 -1.80 -18.29
CA PRO A 222 -15.39 -0.54 -19.01
C PRO A 222 -16.49 0.49 -18.69
N GLY A 223 -16.09 1.76 -18.54
CA GLY A 223 -16.98 2.87 -18.19
C GLY A 223 -17.19 3.09 -16.69
N THR A 224 -16.70 2.21 -15.83
CA THR A 224 -16.65 2.43 -14.37
C THR A 224 -15.25 2.85 -13.91
N LYS A 225 -15.18 3.60 -12.81
CA LYS A 225 -13.93 4.15 -12.31
C LYS A 225 -13.44 3.35 -11.12
N TRP A 226 -12.36 2.65 -11.33
CA TRP A 226 -11.64 1.91 -10.30
C TRP A 226 -10.23 2.42 -10.15
N ARG A 227 -9.69 2.26 -8.96
CA ARG A 227 -8.28 2.52 -8.64
C ARG A 227 -7.62 1.31 -8.01
N VAL A 228 -6.33 1.22 -8.22
CA VAL A 228 -5.54 0.08 -7.78
C VAL A 228 -4.22 0.53 -7.15
N LEU A 229 -3.78 -0.21 -6.14
CA LEU A 229 -2.41 -0.19 -5.64
C LEU A 229 -1.97 -1.65 -5.45
N VAL A 230 -0.73 -1.93 -5.84
CA VAL A 230 -0.06 -3.21 -5.55
C VAL A 230 1.14 -2.91 -4.67
N GLY A 231 1.23 -3.59 -3.55
CA GLY A 231 2.31 -3.47 -2.58
C GLY A 231 2.97 -4.81 -2.29
N ARG A 232 4.23 -4.75 -1.84
CA ARG A 232 4.99 -5.91 -1.40
C ARG A 232 5.65 -5.63 -0.06
N TYR A 233 5.61 -6.62 0.82
CA TYR A 233 6.51 -6.78 1.95
C TYR A 233 7.50 -7.88 1.61
N ASN A 234 8.77 -7.60 1.79
CA ASN A 234 9.87 -8.54 1.55
C ASN A 234 10.65 -8.72 2.85
N PHE A 235 10.56 -9.91 3.41
CA PHE A 235 11.32 -10.35 4.58
C PHE A 235 12.43 -11.29 4.10
N SER A 236 13.67 -11.01 4.49
CA SER A 236 14.79 -11.86 4.14
C SER A 236 15.88 -11.72 5.18
N LYS A 237 16.59 -12.82 5.46
CA LYS A 237 17.81 -12.81 6.29
C LYS A 237 18.90 -11.91 5.70
N ASN A 238 18.85 -11.69 4.38
CA ASN A 238 19.85 -10.92 3.65
C ASN A 238 19.59 -9.40 3.73
N LEU A 239 18.44 -9.00 4.27
CA LEU A 239 18.05 -7.62 4.43
C LEU A 239 18.26 -7.14 5.87
N TRP A 240 18.76 -5.92 6.02
CA TRP A 240 18.85 -5.28 7.34
C TRP A 240 17.49 -5.08 7.99
N LYS A 241 16.51 -4.72 7.17
CA LYS A 241 15.10 -4.59 7.54
C LYS A 241 14.22 -5.03 6.38
N MET A 242 13.01 -5.43 6.69
CA MET A 242 11.97 -5.69 5.71
C MET A 242 11.92 -4.57 4.68
N GLN A 243 11.98 -4.92 3.40
CA GLN A 243 11.77 -3.98 2.30
C GLN A 243 10.30 -3.87 1.94
N ASN A 244 9.89 -2.66 1.60
CA ASN A 244 8.57 -2.40 1.03
C ASN A 244 8.73 -1.79 -0.35
N SER A 245 7.99 -2.33 -1.30
CA SER A 245 7.88 -1.76 -2.63
C SER A 245 6.42 -1.71 -3.07
N TRP A 246 6.07 -0.75 -3.91
CA TRP A 246 4.70 -0.59 -4.39
C TRP A 246 4.59 0.14 -5.73
N PHE A 247 3.43 -0.01 -6.33
CA PHE A 247 2.98 0.76 -7.49
C PHE A 247 1.53 1.20 -7.26
N PRO A 248 1.21 2.49 -7.47
CA PRO A 248 2.10 3.60 -7.83
C PRO A 248 2.95 4.08 -6.65
N VAL A 249 3.93 4.95 -6.92
CA VAL A 249 4.75 5.57 -5.86
C VAL A 249 3.87 6.45 -4.98
N LEU A 250 3.90 6.19 -3.67
CA LEU A 250 3.14 6.94 -2.67
C LEU A 250 4.01 8.03 -2.02
N PRO A 251 3.42 9.14 -1.57
CA PRO A 251 4.15 10.24 -0.94
C PRO A 251 4.65 9.91 0.47
N ALA A 252 4.10 8.87 1.10
CA ALA A 252 4.44 8.41 2.44
C ALA A 252 4.14 6.92 2.59
N PHE A 253 4.75 6.28 3.59
CA PHE A 253 4.47 4.88 3.94
C PHE A 253 3.06 4.76 4.54
N ASN A 254 2.07 4.68 3.67
CA ASN A 254 0.70 4.42 4.05
C ASN A 254 -0.09 3.92 2.84
N PHE A 255 -0.32 2.63 2.77
CA PHE A 255 -1.11 2.00 1.71
C PHE A 255 -2.58 2.45 1.67
N HIS A 256 -3.10 3.04 2.75
CA HIS A 256 -4.49 3.50 2.81
C HIS A 256 -4.72 4.92 2.26
N TYR A 257 -3.70 5.56 1.65
CA TYR A 257 -3.85 6.83 0.95
C TYR A 257 -4.44 6.64 -0.45
N ARG A 258 -5.72 6.31 -0.52
CA ARG A 258 -6.45 5.96 -1.75
C ARG A 258 -6.37 7.01 -2.86
N SER A 259 -6.26 8.30 -2.53
CA SER A 259 -6.12 9.39 -3.52
C SER A 259 -4.88 9.26 -4.42
N TYR A 260 -3.92 8.45 -4.01
CA TYR A 260 -2.70 8.17 -4.78
C TYR A 260 -2.71 6.82 -5.50
N TYR A 261 -3.81 6.06 -5.44
CA TYR A 261 -3.92 4.82 -6.21
C TYR A 261 -3.98 5.13 -7.70
N SER A 262 -3.41 4.27 -8.51
CA SER A 262 -3.46 4.35 -9.98
C SER A 262 -4.89 4.22 -10.48
N PRO A 263 -5.31 5.05 -11.46
CA PRO A 263 -6.51 4.75 -12.23
C PRO A 263 -6.40 3.37 -12.88
N LEU A 264 -7.48 2.59 -12.88
CA LEU A 264 -7.54 1.31 -13.55
C LEU A 264 -8.30 1.45 -14.87
N GLU A 265 -7.60 1.19 -15.98
CA GLU A 265 -8.14 1.21 -17.33
C GLU A 265 -8.51 -0.20 -17.77
N PHE A 266 -9.68 -0.34 -18.38
CA PHE A 266 -10.19 -1.59 -18.93
C PHE A 266 -9.97 -1.61 -20.47
N LYS A 267 -9.22 -2.56 -20.99
CA LYS A 267 -8.92 -2.73 -22.41
C LYS A 267 -9.23 -4.13 -22.89
#